data_6b738df206326ca1e49294eea0a97708
#
_entry.id   6b738df206326ca1e49294eea0a97708
#
_cell.length_a   1.000
_cell.length_b   1.000
_cell.length_c   1.000
_cell.angle_alpha   90.00
_cell.angle_beta   90.00
_cell.angle_gamma   90.00
#
_symmetry.space_group_name_H-M   'P 1'
#
loop_
_entity.id
_entity.type
_entity.pdbx_description
1 polymer ?
#
loop_
_entity_poly.entity_id
_entity_poly.type
_entity_poly.pdbx_seq_one_letter_code
_entity_poly.pdbx_strand_id
1 'polypeptide(L)'
;MKKKHDLDEDSQRRIHTNPMRILDSKDSDTQKLLNSSPDFHDYLDEESREHFEYLCNFLDKLDIVYHINKRLVRGLDYYGKTVFEWVTTMLGAQGTICAGGRYDKLVEQMGGKSTPAIGLAMGVERLILLLDEASLFPDSIETQVDVYVIADGDMTTKSIELGSYIRNSCPYLRLQSHCGGGSLKNKMKKADKSGARLALIIDENESLKDSITVKYLRQDQPQIIVNKEEFVNLVNNKVIKIN
;
A
#
# COMPACT_ATOMS: atom_id res chain seq x y z
N MET A 1 25.79 -33.42 2.81
CA MET A 1 25.44 -33.61 1.38
C MET A 1 24.93 -35.03 1.01
N LYS A 2 24.65 -35.89 1.97
CA LYS A 2 24.21 -37.27 1.69
C LYS A 2 22.80 -37.40 1.04
N LYS A 3 21.98 -36.35 1.09
CA LYS A 3 20.59 -36.36 0.60
C LYS A 3 20.30 -35.28 -0.46
N LYS A 4 21.31 -34.87 -1.25
CA LYS A 4 21.17 -33.83 -2.29
C LYS A 4 20.11 -34.19 -3.34
N HIS A 5 20.01 -35.48 -3.72
CA HIS A 5 19.10 -35.97 -4.75
C HIS A 5 17.64 -36.03 -4.28
N ASP A 6 17.39 -35.92 -2.97
CA ASP A 6 16.05 -35.96 -2.38
C ASP A 6 15.42 -34.56 -2.25
N LEU A 7 16.16 -33.51 -2.62
CA LEU A 7 15.71 -32.12 -2.62
C LEU A 7 15.05 -31.77 -3.94
N ASP A 8 14.12 -30.81 -3.90
CA ASP A 8 13.57 -30.19 -5.11
C ASP A 8 14.67 -29.49 -5.94
N GLU A 9 14.39 -29.24 -7.23
CA GLU A 9 15.39 -28.68 -8.16
C GLU A 9 15.92 -27.30 -7.73
N ASP A 10 15.04 -26.45 -7.18
CA ASP A 10 15.42 -25.13 -6.65
C ASP A 10 16.35 -25.26 -5.45
N SER A 11 16.02 -26.16 -4.54
CA SER A 11 16.84 -26.46 -3.35
C SER A 11 18.20 -27.04 -3.74
N GLN A 12 18.26 -27.91 -4.77
CA GLN A 12 19.53 -28.41 -5.28
C GLN A 12 20.44 -27.31 -5.83
N ARG A 13 19.86 -26.33 -6.54
CA ARG A 13 20.61 -25.14 -7.01
C ARG A 13 21.11 -24.28 -5.85
N ARG A 14 20.28 -24.09 -4.83
CA ARG A 14 20.57 -23.27 -3.65
C ARG A 14 21.68 -23.83 -2.76
N ILE A 15 21.97 -25.14 -2.82
CA ILE A 15 23.10 -25.73 -2.08
C ILE A 15 24.42 -24.96 -2.32
N HIS A 16 24.64 -24.48 -3.55
CA HIS A 16 25.87 -23.83 -3.96
C HIS A 16 25.84 -22.31 -3.92
N THR A 17 24.64 -21.70 -3.88
CA THR A 17 24.46 -20.24 -3.92
C THR A 17 24.05 -19.66 -2.57
N ASN A 18 23.04 -20.22 -1.95
CA ASN A 18 22.54 -19.80 -0.64
C ASN A 18 21.84 -20.98 0.06
N PRO A 19 22.62 -21.87 0.71
CA PRO A 19 22.07 -23.10 1.31
C PRO A 19 21.06 -22.83 2.41
N MET A 20 21.12 -21.69 3.11
CA MET A 20 20.16 -21.33 4.15
C MET A 20 18.73 -21.22 3.59
N ARG A 21 18.57 -20.81 2.33
CA ARG A 21 17.25 -20.72 1.69
C ARG A 21 16.56 -22.05 1.42
N ILE A 22 17.26 -23.17 1.60
CA ILE A 22 16.64 -24.49 1.54
C ILE A 22 15.67 -24.67 2.72
N LEU A 23 15.95 -24.04 3.87
CA LEU A 23 15.09 -24.09 5.06
C LEU A 23 13.70 -23.50 4.80
N ASP A 24 13.59 -22.56 3.85
CA ASP A 24 12.32 -21.90 3.45
C ASP A 24 11.66 -22.57 2.23
N SER A 25 12.07 -23.79 1.85
CA SER A 25 11.44 -24.50 0.74
C SER A 25 9.97 -24.79 1.06
N LYS A 26 9.09 -24.57 0.08
CA LYS A 26 7.65 -24.88 0.16
C LYS A 26 7.35 -26.29 -0.38
N ASP A 27 8.35 -26.96 -0.93
CA ASP A 27 8.21 -28.34 -1.43
C ASP A 27 8.00 -29.32 -0.27
N SER A 28 6.98 -30.16 -0.40
CA SER A 28 6.54 -31.06 0.70
C SER A 28 7.58 -32.11 1.06
N ASP A 29 8.34 -32.61 0.09
CA ASP A 29 9.31 -33.67 0.33
C ASP A 29 10.60 -33.09 0.89
N THR A 30 11.02 -31.94 0.40
CA THR A 30 12.10 -31.14 1.01
C THR A 30 11.77 -30.79 2.46
N GLN A 31 10.53 -30.38 2.76
CA GLN A 31 10.10 -30.10 4.15
C GLN A 31 10.15 -31.34 5.05
N LYS A 32 9.72 -32.52 4.58
CA LYS A 32 9.84 -33.77 5.32
C LYS A 32 11.32 -34.10 5.62
N LEU A 33 12.18 -33.85 4.65
CA LEU A 33 13.61 -34.04 4.80
C LEU A 33 14.20 -33.10 5.86
N LEU A 34 13.78 -31.83 5.85
CA LEU A 34 14.20 -30.81 6.81
C LEU A 34 13.70 -31.13 8.24
N ASN A 35 12.54 -31.79 8.40
CA ASN A 35 12.05 -32.23 9.72
C ASN A 35 13.00 -33.22 10.42
N SER A 36 13.79 -33.96 9.65
CA SER A 36 14.78 -34.93 10.15
C SER A 36 16.19 -34.36 10.23
N SER A 37 16.38 -33.08 9.87
CA SER A 37 17.69 -32.41 9.91
C SER A 37 17.98 -31.84 11.31
N PRO A 38 19.26 -31.66 11.67
CA PRO A 38 19.61 -30.93 12.88
C PRO A 38 19.06 -29.52 12.88
N ASP A 39 18.73 -29.00 14.05
CA ASP A 39 18.25 -27.66 14.23
C ASP A 39 19.39 -26.64 14.02
N PHE A 40 19.17 -25.61 13.23
CA PHE A 40 20.15 -24.55 13.04
C PHE A 40 20.51 -23.84 14.36
N HIS A 41 19.57 -23.70 15.26
CA HIS A 41 19.79 -23.10 16.57
C HIS A 41 20.83 -23.82 17.41
N ASP A 42 21.03 -25.13 17.21
CA ASP A 42 22.04 -25.91 17.93
C ASP A 42 23.48 -25.52 17.54
N TYR A 43 23.65 -24.81 16.42
CA TYR A 43 24.94 -24.38 15.87
C TYR A 43 25.20 -22.88 16.05
N LEU A 44 24.34 -22.15 16.75
CA LEU A 44 24.59 -20.74 17.07
C LEU A 44 25.78 -20.64 18.03
N ASP A 45 26.63 -19.62 17.78
CA ASP A 45 27.63 -19.22 18.77
C ASP A 45 26.99 -18.62 20.02
N GLU A 46 27.76 -18.51 21.10
CA GLU A 46 27.27 -18.04 22.40
C GLU A 46 26.75 -16.61 22.29
N GLU A 47 27.47 -15.72 21.62
CA GLU A 47 27.05 -14.30 21.44
C GLU A 47 25.69 -14.20 20.74
N SER A 48 25.45 -15.00 19.68
CA SER A 48 24.19 -15.01 18.94
C SER A 48 23.04 -15.58 19.80
N ARG A 49 23.32 -16.59 20.60
CA ARG A 49 22.35 -17.19 21.50
C ARG A 49 21.93 -16.21 22.60
N GLU A 50 22.88 -15.63 23.30
CA GLU A 50 22.62 -14.62 24.35
C GLU A 50 21.85 -13.41 23.79
N HIS A 51 22.22 -12.94 22.61
CA HIS A 51 21.50 -11.85 21.93
C HIS A 51 20.05 -12.22 21.64
N PHE A 52 19.77 -13.43 21.17
CA PHE A 52 18.43 -13.87 20.85
C PHE A 52 17.58 -14.08 22.11
N GLU A 53 18.15 -14.67 23.14
CA GLU A 53 17.49 -14.84 24.45
C GLU A 53 17.17 -13.48 25.09
N TYR A 54 18.10 -12.51 25.01
CA TYR A 54 17.85 -11.14 25.47
C TYR A 54 16.65 -10.51 24.75
N LEU A 55 16.57 -10.66 23.41
CA LEU A 55 15.46 -10.15 22.61
C LEU A 55 14.14 -10.80 23.05
N CYS A 56 14.09 -12.13 23.17
CA CYS A 56 12.88 -12.84 23.58
C CYS A 56 12.40 -12.36 24.96
N ASN A 57 13.31 -12.29 25.95
CA ASN A 57 13.02 -11.76 27.28
C ASN A 57 12.48 -10.32 27.26
N PHE A 58 12.94 -9.52 26.30
CA PHE A 58 12.48 -8.14 26.16
C PHE A 58 11.09 -8.05 25.55
N LEU A 59 10.80 -8.89 24.56
CA LEU A 59 9.45 -9.04 23.98
C LEU A 59 8.43 -9.52 25.01
N ASP A 60 8.81 -10.50 25.82
CA ASP A 60 7.97 -11.01 26.91
C ASP A 60 7.62 -9.90 27.93
N LYS A 61 8.60 -9.07 28.30
CA LYS A 61 8.37 -7.92 29.21
C LYS A 61 7.47 -6.84 28.64
N LEU A 62 7.34 -6.78 27.30
CA LEU A 62 6.47 -5.85 26.58
C LEU A 62 5.12 -6.47 26.21
N ASP A 63 4.85 -7.70 26.65
CA ASP A 63 3.65 -8.46 26.32
C ASP A 63 3.44 -8.63 24.80
N ILE A 64 4.54 -8.66 24.02
CA ILE A 64 4.51 -8.88 22.56
C ILE A 64 4.54 -10.38 22.29
N VAL A 65 3.44 -10.90 21.75
CA VAL A 65 3.32 -12.32 21.38
C VAL A 65 4.14 -12.60 20.12
N TYR A 66 4.98 -13.63 20.16
CA TYR A 66 5.80 -14.05 19.02
C TYR A 66 5.89 -15.58 18.94
N HIS A 67 6.29 -16.07 17.77
CA HIS A 67 6.62 -17.46 17.52
C HIS A 67 8.06 -17.59 17.02
N ILE A 68 8.86 -18.46 17.64
CA ILE A 68 10.19 -18.78 17.15
C ILE A 68 10.06 -19.72 15.96
N ASN A 69 10.37 -19.21 14.76
CA ASN A 69 10.41 -20.01 13.55
C ASN A 69 11.87 -20.36 13.21
N LYS A 70 12.28 -21.55 13.54
CA LYS A 70 13.64 -22.08 13.31
C LYS A 70 14.03 -22.23 11.83
N ARG A 71 13.08 -22.04 10.92
CA ARG A 71 13.29 -22.11 9.46
C ARG A 71 13.18 -20.78 8.77
N LEU A 72 12.91 -19.71 9.53
CA LEU A 72 12.82 -18.39 8.95
C LEU A 72 14.18 -17.93 8.46
N VAL A 73 14.31 -17.71 7.16
CA VAL A 73 15.50 -17.18 6.49
C VAL A 73 15.12 -16.04 5.56
N ARG A 74 16.05 -15.13 5.34
CA ARG A 74 15.86 -14.02 4.41
C ARG A 74 16.54 -14.31 3.07
N GLY A 75 16.02 -13.70 2.01
CA GLY A 75 16.53 -13.90 0.64
C GLY A 75 17.89 -13.27 0.36
N LEU A 76 18.39 -12.44 1.26
CA LEU A 76 19.62 -11.68 1.11
C LEU A 76 20.63 -12.09 2.19
N ASP A 77 21.89 -12.15 1.83
CA ASP A 77 23.00 -12.69 2.63
C ASP A 77 23.63 -11.69 3.60
N TYR A 78 23.23 -10.42 3.52
CA TYR A 78 23.71 -9.39 4.45
C TYR A 78 23.05 -9.45 5.84
N TYR A 79 21.93 -10.18 5.98
CA TYR A 79 21.30 -10.37 7.28
C TYR A 79 22.17 -11.21 8.21
N GLY A 80 22.25 -10.78 9.47
CA GLY A 80 22.91 -11.51 10.54
C GLY A 80 22.10 -11.40 11.82
N LYS A 81 22.33 -12.28 12.78
CA LYS A 81 21.59 -12.29 14.05
C LYS A 81 20.07 -12.45 13.84
N THR A 82 19.27 -11.49 14.27
CA THR A 82 17.81 -11.60 14.25
C THR A 82 17.19 -11.23 12.91
N VAL A 83 16.26 -12.06 12.45
CA VAL A 83 15.33 -11.78 11.36
C VAL A 83 13.90 -11.96 11.87
N PHE A 84 12.94 -11.23 11.32
CA PHE A 84 11.55 -11.27 11.77
C PHE A 84 10.57 -11.05 10.61
N GLU A 85 9.34 -11.54 10.82
CA GLU A 85 8.21 -11.32 9.93
C GLU A 85 6.92 -11.10 10.72
N TRP A 86 6.04 -10.24 10.21
CA TRP A 86 4.62 -10.20 10.57
C TRP A 86 3.83 -10.96 9.53
N VAL A 87 3.13 -11.97 9.99
CA VAL A 87 2.41 -12.91 9.12
C VAL A 87 0.93 -12.95 9.49
N THR A 88 0.07 -13.00 8.48
CA THR A 88 -1.37 -13.24 8.63
C THR A 88 -1.80 -14.48 7.88
N THR A 89 -2.84 -15.15 8.36
CA THR A 89 -3.50 -16.25 7.65
C THR A 89 -4.62 -15.78 6.73
N MET A 90 -5.05 -14.52 6.85
CA MET A 90 -6.18 -13.97 6.10
C MET A 90 -5.90 -13.78 4.61
N LEU A 91 -4.64 -13.63 4.21
CA LEU A 91 -4.24 -13.41 2.82
C LEU A 91 -3.67 -14.67 2.14
N GLY A 92 -3.97 -15.86 2.64
CA GLY A 92 -3.55 -17.13 2.07
C GLY A 92 -2.04 -17.22 1.89
N ALA A 93 -1.57 -17.53 0.67
CA ALA A 93 -0.14 -17.71 0.37
C ALA A 93 0.69 -16.41 0.48
N GLN A 94 0.05 -15.24 0.54
CA GLN A 94 0.70 -13.93 0.64
C GLN A 94 0.69 -13.38 2.07
N GLY A 95 0.74 -14.25 3.06
CA GLY A 95 0.56 -13.90 4.47
C GLY A 95 1.62 -12.97 5.08
N THR A 96 2.84 -12.88 4.53
CA THR A 96 3.87 -11.98 5.08
C THR A 96 3.56 -10.53 4.71
N ILE A 97 3.17 -9.72 5.70
CA ILE A 97 2.81 -8.30 5.56
C ILE A 97 4.06 -7.42 5.67
N CYS A 98 4.90 -7.70 6.66
CA CYS A 98 6.10 -6.95 6.96
C CYS A 98 7.22 -7.93 7.30
N ALA A 99 8.44 -7.62 6.90
CA ALA A 99 9.59 -8.45 7.18
C ALA A 99 10.87 -7.64 7.23
N GLY A 100 11.78 -8.05 8.10
CA GLY A 100 13.02 -7.34 8.29
C GLY A 100 14.05 -8.15 9.06
N GLY A 101 15.08 -7.47 9.54
CA GLY A 101 16.12 -8.05 10.35
C GLY A 101 17.31 -7.13 10.55
N ARG A 102 18.27 -7.63 11.26
CA ARG A 102 19.52 -6.95 11.58
C ARG A 102 20.58 -7.24 10.51
N TYR A 103 21.37 -6.25 10.13
CA TYR A 103 22.38 -6.34 9.07
C TYR A 103 23.61 -5.48 9.39
N ASP A 104 24.30 -5.81 10.46
CA ASP A 104 25.41 -5.03 11.04
C ASP A 104 26.61 -4.86 10.11
N LYS A 105 26.80 -5.78 9.14
CA LYS A 105 27.93 -5.76 8.22
C LYS A 105 27.67 -5.03 6.90
N LEU A 106 26.42 -4.65 6.62
CA LEU A 106 26.06 -4.08 5.32
C LEU A 106 26.74 -2.74 5.06
N VAL A 107 26.81 -1.86 6.06
CA VAL A 107 27.45 -0.54 5.91
C VAL A 107 28.94 -0.67 5.62
N GLU A 108 29.60 -1.61 6.28
CA GLU A 108 31.03 -1.90 6.06
C GLU A 108 31.28 -2.51 4.66
N GLN A 109 30.41 -3.44 4.21
CA GLN A 109 30.46 -4.00 2.86
C GLN A 109 30.28 -2.95 1.77
N MET A 110 29.56 -1.87 2.06
CA MET A 110 29.38 -0.72 1.17
C MET A 110 30.52 0.32 1.28
N GLY A 111 31.58 0.05 2.03
CA GLY A 111 32.74 0.93 2.21
C GLY A 111 32.59 1.97 3.32
N GLY A 112 31.54 1.89 4.14
CA GLY A 112 31.37 2.72 5.33
C GLY A 112 32.09 2.19 6.57
N LYS A 113 31.93 2.88 7.69
CA LYS A 113 32.40 2.40 8.99
C LYS A 113 31.49 1.27 9.47
N SER A 114 32.03 0.31 10.23
CA SER A 114 31.24 -0.73 10.88
C SER A 114 30.14 -0.08 11.74
N THR A 115 28.87 -0.31 11.37
CA THR A 115 27.71 0.35 11.97
C THR A 115 26.58 -0.68 12.09
N PRO A 116 26.17 -1.04 13.30
CA PRO A 116 24.99 -1.88 13.49
C PRO A 116 23.75 -1.25 12.85
N ALA A 117 22.98 -2.04 12.13
CA ALA A 117 21.80 -1.58 11.45
C ALA A 117 20.67 -2.62 11.51
N ILE A 118 19.44 -2.11 11.57
CA ILE A 118 18.20 -2.89 11.49
C ILE A 118 17.25 -2.18 10.56
N GLY A 119 16.46 -2.92 9.82
CA GLY A 119 15.44 -2.36 8.95
C GLY A 119 14.34 -3.36 8.63
N LEU A 120 13.27 -2.83 8.07
CA LEU A 120 12.13 -3.62 7.65
C LEU A 120 11.57 -3.06 6.35
N ALA A 121 10.83 -3.92 5.63
CA ALA A 121 9.99 -3.51 4.52
C ALA A 121 8.56 -4.03 4.76
N MET A 122 7.58 -3.22 4.37
CA MET A 122 6.16 -3.54 4.48
C MET A 122 5.52 -3.50 3.10
N GLY A 123 4.69 -4.50 2.78
CA GLY A 123 3.87 -4.50 1.58
C GLY A 123 2.63 -3.63 1.80
N VAL A 124 2.62 -2.40 1.26
CA VAL A 124 1.49 -1.47 1.43
C VAL A 124 0.21 -2.06 0.84
N GLU A 125 0.31 -2.67 -0.34
CA GLU A 125 -0.83 -3.33 -1.00
C GLU A 125 -1.37 -4.51 -0.18
N ARG A 126 -0.48 -5.28 0.47
CA ARG A 126 -0.90 -6.38 1.36
C ARG A 126 -1.58 -5.87 2.62
N LEU A 127 -1.09 -4.74 3.15
CA LEU A 127 -1.73 -4.10 4.29
C LEU A 127 -3.14 -3.59 3.92
N ILE A 128 -3.29 -2.98 2.74
CA ILE A 128 -4.59 -2.54 2.23
C ILE A 128 -5.53 -3.75 2.05
N LEU A 129 -5.07 -4.83 1.43
CA LEU A 129 -5.86 -6.05 1.28
C LEU A 129 -6.26 -6.66 2.62
N LEU A 130 -5.38 -6.61 3.62
CA LEU A 130 -5.70 -7.09 4.96
C LEU A 130 -6.76 -6.23 5.66
N LEU A 131 -6.71 -4.91 5.49
CA LEU A 131 -7.72 -3.99 6.02
C LEU A 131 -9.08 -4.20 5.35
N ASP A 132 -9.08 -4.48 4.05
CA ASP A 132 -10.30 -4.80 3.28
C ASP A 132 -10.93 -6.10 3.76
N GLU A 133 -10.14 -7.18 3.82
CA GLU A 133 -10.59 -8.49 4.30
C GLU A 133 -11.11 -8.44 5.75
N ALA A 134 -10.50 -7.60 6.58
CA ALA A 134 -10.92 -7.37 7.96
C ALA A 134 -12.11 -6.39 8.08
N SER A 135 -12.61 -5.82 6.97
CA SER A 135 -13.67 -4.80 6.95
C SER A 135 -13.37 -3.60 7.86
N LEU A 136 -12.11 -3.16 7.89
CA LEU A 136 -11.64 -2.06 8.74
C LEU A 136 -11.53 -0.73 8.01
N PHE A 137 -11.92 -0.66 6.74
CA PHE A 137 -11.99 0.63 6.06
C PHE A 137 -13.16 1.46 6.60
N PRO A 138 -12.92 2.72 6.95
CA PRO A 138 -14.02 3.60 7.32
C PRO A 138 -14.90 3.91 6.10
N ASP A 139 -16.22 4.00 6.31
CA ASP A 139 -17.21 4.31 5.26
C ASP A 139 -16.87 5.58 4.47
N SER A 140 -16.13 6.52 5.09
CA SER A 140 -15.68 7.75 4.46
C SER A 140 -14.71 7.53 3.28
N ILE A 141 -14.12 6.34 3.14
CA ILE A 141 -13.24 6.01 2.00
C ILE A 141 -14.06 5.77 0.74
N GLU A 142 -15.28 5.26 0.85
CA GLU A 142 -16.17 5.04 -0.31
C GLU A 142 -16.65 6.34 -0.95
N THR A 143 -16.65 7.44 -0.20
CA THR A 143 -17.08 8.77 -0.69
C THR A 143 -15.87 9.69 -0.88
N GLN A 144 -14.95 9.32 -1.76
CA GLN A 144 -13.66 10.02 -1.89
C GLN A 144 -13.70 11.27 -2.77
N VAL A 145 -14.80 11.58 -3.41
CA VAL A 145 -14.92 12.69 -4.34
C VAL A 145 -16.01 13.65 -3.89
N ASP A 146 -15.63 14.90 -3.67
CA ASP A 146 -16.59 15.96 -3.37
C ASP A 146 -17.09 16.59 -4.66
N VAL A 147 -16.18 16.81 -5.61
CA VAL A 147 -16.43 17.52 -6.87
C VAL A 147 -15.91 16.71 -8.05
N TYR A 148 -16.76 16.48 -9.03
CA TYR A 148 -16.39 15.82 -10.29
C TYR A 148 -16.45 16.79 -11.46
N VAL A 149 -15.32 17.04 -12.14
CA VAL A 149 -15.26 17.99 -13.25
C VAL A 149 -15.44 17.27 -14.59
N ILE A 150 -16.35 17.75 -15.40
CA ILE A 150 -16.73 17.19 -16.70
C ILE A 150 -16.51 18.22 -17.80
N ALA A 151 -15.71 17.88 -18.81
CA ALA A 151 -15.67 18.57 -20.09
C ALA A 151 -16.73 17.99 -21.03
N ASP A 152 -17.61 18.81 -21.58
CA ASP A 152 -18.47 18.42 -22.70
C ASP A 152 -17.88 18.97 -24.00
N GLY A 153 -17.99 18.22 -25.08
CA GLY A 153 -17.26 18.56 -26.32
C GLY A 153 -15.74 18.54 -26.16
N ASP A 154 -15.04 19.42 -26.84
CA ASP A 154 -13.57 19.52 -26.86
C ASP A 154 -13.05 20.51 -25.78
N MET A 155 -13.59 20.38 -24.56
CA MET A 155 -13.25 21.28 -23.44
C MET A 155 -12.27 20.64 -22.44
N THR A 156 -11.50 19.63 -22.87
CA THR A 156 -10.58 18.89 -21.97
C THR A 156 -9.56 19.82 -21.32
N THR A 157 -8.91 20.68 -22.09
CA THR A 157 -7.92 21.63 -21.54
C THR A 157 -8.53 22.57 -20.50
N LYS A 158 -9.71 23.12 -20.78
CA LYS A 158 -10.42 23.99 -19.85
C LYS A 158 -10.83 23.27 -18.57
N SER A 159 -11.21 22.00 -18.65
CA SER A 159 -11.55 21.20 -17.45
C SER A 159 -10.33 20.93 -16.57
N ILE A 160 -9.15 20.77 -17.17
CA ILE A 160 -7.89 20.62 -16.44
C ILE A 160 -7.51 21.94 -15.76
N GLU A 161 -7.60 23.06 -16.48
CA GLU A 161 -7.35 24.41 -15.94
C GLU A 161 -8.28 24.70 -14.74
N LEU A 162 -9.59 24.46 -14.90
CA LEU A 162 -10.57 24.63 -13.83
C LEU A 162 -10.24 23.72 -12.62
N GLY A 163 -9.94 22.45 -12.87
CA GLY A 163 -9.57 21.53 -11.81
C GLY A 163 -8.33 21.97 -11.04
N SER A 164 -7.32 22.48 -11.74
CA SER A 164 -6.12 23.04 -11.13
C SER A 164 -6.42 24.28 -10.31
N TYR A 165 -7.22 25.21 -10.85
CA TYR A 165 -7.62 26.41 -10.15
C TYR A 165 -8.37 26.09 -8.84
N ILE A 166 -9.35 25.18 -8.90
CA ILE A 166 -10.14 24.81 -7.71
C ILE A 166 -9.27 24.11 -6.65
N ARG A 167 -8.37 23.20 -7.04
CA ARG A 167 -7.45 22.55 -6.10
C ARG A 167 -6.55 23.55 -5.37
N ASN A 168 -6.08 24.58 -6.06
CA ASN A 168 -5.27 25.62 -5.46
C ASN A 168 -6.07 26.54 -4.53
N SER A 169 -7.33 26.85 -4.89
CA SER A 169 -8.19 27.76 -4.12
C SER A 169 -8.91 27.09 -2.97
N CYS A 170 -9.19 25.77 -3.08
CA CYS A 170 -9.88 24.96 -2.09
C CYS A 170 -9.16 23.62 -1.88
N PRO A 171 -7.96 23.61 -1.26
CA PRO A 171 -7.11 22.42 -1.15
C PRO A 171 -7.73 21.29 -0.30
N TYR A 172 -8.76 21.59 0.47
CA TYR A 172 -9.52 20.62 1.26
C TYR A 172 -10.56 19.85 0.45
N LEU A 173 -10.86 20.27 -0.80
CA LEU A 173 -11.80 19.57 -1.67
C LEU A 173 -11.14 18.39 -2.36
N ARG A 174 -11.80 17.24 -2.30
CA ARG A 174 -11.43 16.05 -3.05
C ARG A 174 -12.05 16.14 -4.44
N LEU A 175 -11.25 16.59 -5.40
CA LEU A 175 -11.70 16.85 -6.76
C LEU A 175 -11.14 15.80 -7.73
N GLN A 176 -12.02 15.23 -8.54
CA GLN A 176 -11.67 14.35 -9.64
C GLN A 176 -12.09 14.99 -10.98
N SER A 177 -11.16 15.07 -11.93
CA SER A 177 -11.48 15.46 -13.31
C SER A 177 -11.75 14.20 -14.13
N HIS A 178 -12.77 14.26 -14.99
CA HIS A 178 -13.08 13.18 -15.91
C HIS A 178 -11.94 13.00 -16.91
N CYS A 179 -11.40 11.79 -17.00
CA CYS A 179 -10.42 11.39 -17.99
C CYS A 179 -11.06 10.45 -19.00
N GLY A 180 -10.86 10.73 -20.29
CA GLY A 180 -11.35 9.93 -21.40
C GLY A 180 -12.57 10.51 -22.13
N GLY A 181 -12.95 9.85 -23.22
CA GLY A 181 -14.04 10.27 -24.08
C GLY A 181 -15.42 9.83 -23.60
N GLY A 182 -16.42 10.04 -24.43
CA GLY A 182 -17.79 9.60 -24.23
C GLY A 182 -18.81 10.74 -24.18
N SER A 183 -20.09 10.40 -24.28
CA SER A 183 -21.17 11.37 -24.21
C SER A 183 -21.31 11.96 -22.79
N LEU A 184 -21.84 13.17 -22.68
CA LEU A 184 -22.14 13.82 -21.40
C LEU A 184 -22.92 12.90 -20.45
N LYS A 185 -23.91 12.14 -20.99
CA LYS A 185 -24.66 11.17 -20.22
C LYS A 185 -23.78 10.10 -19.54
N ASN A 186 -22.79 9.58 -20.27
CA ASN A 186 -21.86 8.57 -19.71
C ASN A 186 -20.90 9.19 -18.69
N LYS A 187 -20.44 10.42 -18.93
CA LYS A 187 -19.60 11.17 -17.99
C LYS A 187 -20.36 11.45 -16.71
N MET A 188 -21.63 11.84 -16.79
CA MET A 188 -22.51 12.05 -15.64
C MET A 188 -22.74 10.75 -14.83
N LYS A 189 -22.90 9.60 -15.49
CA LYS A 189 -23.01 8.30 -14.79
C LYS A 189 -21.74 7.98 -14.01
N LYS A 190 -20.56 8.33 -14.54
CA LYS A 190 -19.30 8.14 -13.82
C LYS A 190 -19.17 9.10 -12.64
N ALA A 191 -19.59 10.35 -12.79
CA ALA A 191 -19.65 11.30 -11.69
C ALA A 191 -20.57 10.81 -10.56
N ASP A 192 -21.73 10.28 -10.92
CA ASP A 192 -22.65 9.70 -9.94
C ASP A 192 -22.05 8.48 -9.22
N LYS A 193 -21.44 7.57 -9.98
CA LYS A 193 -20.79 6.36 -9.42
C LYS A 193 -19.56 6.69 -8.56
N SER A 194 -18.89 7.83 -8.77
CA SER A 194 -17.73 8.24 -7.96
C SER A 194 -18.10 8.68 -6.54
N GLY A 195 -19.40 8.78 -6.21
CA GLY A 195 -19.86 9.30 -4.94
C GLY A 195 -19.82 10.83 -4.84
N ALA A 196 -19.39 11.54 -5.91
CA ALA A 196 -19.30 12.99 -5.89
C ALA A 196 -20.63 13.66 -5.51
N ARG A 197 -20.54 14.75 -4.78
CA ARG A 197 -21.69 15.57 -4.38
C ARG A 197 -22.07 16.59 -5.43
N LEU A 198 -21.06 17.07 -6.16
CA LEU A 198 -21.23 18.06 -7.22
C LEU A 198 -20.60 17.58 -8.51
N ALA A 199 -21.23 17.87 -9.64
CA ALA A 199 -20.60 17.83 -10.94
C ALA A 199 -20.44 19.25 -11.47
N LEU A 200 -19.24 19.62 -11.88
CA LEU A 200 -18.95 20.85 -12.59
C LEU A 200 -18.83 20.54 -14.08
N ILE A 201 -19.67 21.11 -14.89
CA ILE A 201 -19.73 20.86 -16.33
C ILE A 201 -19.27 22.12 -17.06
N ILE A 202 -18.39 21.93 -18.04
CA ILE A 202 -17.95 22.99 -18.96
C ILE A 202 -18.28 22.53 -20.37
N ASP A 203 -19.06 23.31 -21.06
CA ASP A 203 -19.28 23.20 -22.51
C ASP A 203 -18.73 24.43 -23.26
N GLU A 204 -18.85 24.44 -24.60
CA GLU A 204 -18.38 25.56 -25.39
C GLU A 204 -19.07 26.88 -25.06
N ASN A 205 -20.38 26.85 -24.81
CA ASN A 205 -21.15 28.08 -24.53
C ASN A 205 -20.78 28.66 -23.18
N GLU A 206 -20.56 27.78 -22.18
CA GLU A 206 -20.14 28.17 -20.83
C GLU A 206 -18.69 28.65 -20.81
N SER A 207 -17.81 28.00 -21.56
CA SER A 207 -16.42 28.40 -21.70
C SER A 207 -16.27 29.78 -22.30
N LEU A 208 -17.08 30.16 -23.31
CA LEU A 208 -17.09 31.48 -23.92
C LEU A 208 -17.55 32.57 -22.93
N LYS A 209 -18.36 32.23 -21.96
CA LYS A 209 -18.89 33.13 -20.91
C LYS A 209 -18.06 33.09 -19.61
N ASP A 210 -16.95 32.35 -19.59
CA ASP A 210 -16.15 32.06 -18.38
C ASP A 210 -17.00 31.55 -17.21
N SER A 211 -18.01 30.72 -17.55
CA SER A 211 -18.96 30.14 -16.61
C SER A 211 -18.87 28.63 -16.57
N ILE A 212 -19.39 28.04 -15.52
CA ILE A 212 -19.48 26.61 -15.29
C ILE A 212 -20.87 26.26 -14.77
N THR A 213 -21.45 25.14 -15.21
CA THR A 213 -22.66 24.61 -14.62
C THR A 213 -22.32 23.74 -13.42
N VAL A 214 -22.86 24.07 -12.26
CA VAL A 214 -22.76 23.30 -11.01
C VAL A 214 -24.04 22.49 -10.84
N LYS A 215 -23.91 21.16 -10.85
CA LYS A 215 -25.03 20.24 -10.67
C LYS A 215 -24.89 19.48 -9.36
N TYR A 216 -25.96 19.49 -8.54
CA TYR A 216 -26.02 18.73 -7.31
C TYR A 216 -26.36 17.27 -7.61
N LEU A 217 -25.54 16.32 -7.14
CA LEU A 217 -25.72 14.88 -7.41
C LEU A 217 -26.39 14.13 -6.27
N ARG A 218 -26.38 14.71 -5.05
CA ARG A 218 -26.88 14.09 -3.83
C ARG A 218 -27.99 14.89 -3.14
N GLN A 219 -28.39 15.99 -3.76
CA GLN A 219 -29.43 16.88 -3.22
C GLN A 219 -30.39 17.22 -4.36
N ASP A 220 -31.66 17.30 -4.04
CA ASP A 220 -32.69 17.76 -5.01
C ASP A 220 -32.70 19.29 -5.06
N GLN A 221 -31.67 19.83 -5.71
CA GLN A 221 -31.51 21.27 -5.92
C GLN A 221 -31.31 21.56 -7.41
N PRO A 222 -31.83 22.69 -7.90
CA PRO A 222 -31.63 23.11 -9.29
C PRO A 222 -30.13 23.38 -9.53
N GLN A 223 -29.69 23.05 -10.72
CA GLN A 223 -28.35 23.44 -11.15
C GLN A 223 -28.21 24.97 -11.21
N ILE A 224 -27.02 25.46 -10.94
CA ILE A 224 -26.69 26.88 -11.04
C ILE A 224 -25.54 27.08 -12.05
N ILE A 225 -25.49 28.27 -12.62
CA ILE A 225 -24.39 28.68 -13.52
C ILE A 225 -23.64 29.82 -12.83
N VAL A 226 -22.32 29.64 -12.65
CA VAL A 226 -21.46 30.58 -11.94
C VAL A 226 -20.09 30.66 -12.63
N ASN A 227 -19.31 31.69 -12.37
CA ASN A 227 -17.89 31.67 -12.76
C ASN A 227 -17.04 30.92 -11.72
N LYS A 228 -15.77 30.68 -12.03
CA LYS A 228 -14.88 29.88 -11.16
C LYS A 228 -14.59 30.57 -9.81
N GLU A 229 -14.49 31.91 -9.79
CA GLU A 229 -14.30 32.71 -8.58
C GLU A 229 -15.52 32.64 -7.66
N GLU A 230 -16.70 32.78 -8.25
CA GLU A 230 -17.97 32.69 -7.54
C GLU A 230 -18.18 31.30 -6.97
N PHE A 231 -17.88 30.25 -7.73
CA PHE A 231 -17.91 28.87 -7.21
C PHE A 231 -17.03 28.70 -5.96
N VAL A 232 -15.76 29.16 -6.03
CA VAL A 232 -14.83 29.10 -4.89
C VAL A 232 -15.39 29.88 -3.69
N ASN A 233 -15.96 31.06 -3.90
CA ASN A 233 -16.57 31.85 -2.84
C ASN A 233 -17.78 31.14 -2.21
N LEU A 234 -18.66 30.54 -3.00
CA LEU A 234 -19.81 29.79 -2.52
C LEU A 234 -19.40 28.58 -1.66
N VAL A 235 -18.35 27.91 -2.05
CA VAL A 235 -17.80 26.78 -1.30
C VAL A 235 -17.12 27.24 -0.01
N ASN A 236 -16.24 28.23 -0.08
CA ASN A 236 -15.51 28.75 1.09
C ASN A 236 -16.44 29.34 2.14
N ASN A 237 -17.51 30.01 1.71
CA ASN A 237 -18.53 30.57 2.59
C ASN A 237 -19.57 29.53 3.05
N LYS A 238 -19.40 28.25 2.72
CA LYS A 238 -20.31 27.15 3.06
C LYS A 238 -21.75 27.34 2.56
N VAL A 239 -21.98 28.14 1.55
CA VAL A 239 -23.27 28.29 0.87
C VAL A 239 -23.58 26.99 0.12
N ILE A 240 -22.59 26.46 -0.59
CA ILE A 240 -22.65 25.09 -1.12
C ILE A 240 -22.08 24.16 -0.05
N LYS A 241 -22.96 23.36 0.55
CA LYS A 241 -22.57 22.38 1.58
C LYS A 241 -21.99 21.14 0.92
N ILE A 242 -20.71 20.91 1.15
CA ILE A 242 -19.96 19.76 0.67
C ILE A 242 -19.73 18.71 1.80
N ASN A 243 -20.07 19.06 3.04
CA ASN A 243 -20.01 18.16 4.21
C ASN A 243 -21.35 17.54 4.55
#